data_b85b2adb9df1a6f230147f3ce4622f5c
#
_entry.id   b85b2adb9df1a6f230147f3ce4622f5c
#
_cell.length_a   1.000
_cell.length_b   1.000
_cell.length_c   1.000
_cell.angle_alpha   90.00
_cell.angle_beta   90.00
_cell.angle_gamma   90.00
#
_symmetry.space_group_name_H-M   'P 1'
#
loop_
_entity.id
_entity.type
_entity.pdbx_description
1 polymer ?
#
loop_
_entity_poly.entity_id
_entity_poly.type
_entity_poly.pdbx_seq_one_letter_code
_entity_poly.pdbx_strand_id
1 'polypeptide(L)'
;MKTDIDIAREAEPRTIETIAAKLGINDEYLEYYGKFKCKVNLSINREKLKDHKNGKLILVTAISPTPAGEGKTTTSVGLVDGLCHIGKKAMVCLREPSLGPCFGMKGGAAGGGYAQVIPMTDINLHFTGDFHAIGAAHNLLSALIDNHIHWDNQLNIDPRRITWKRVVDMNDRSLRDITCGLGGTGNGIPRQSGFDITVASEIMAVFC
;
A
#
# COMPACT_ATOMS: atom_id res chain seq x y z
N MET A 1 -20.22 -21.08 9.28
CA MET A 1 -18.76 -20.80 9.25
C MET A 1 -18.60 -19.35 9.66
N LYS A 2 -17.70 -19.02 10.58
CA LYS A 2 -17.43 -17.62 10.98
C LYS A 2 -16.84 -16.85 9.81
N THR A 3 -17.20 -15.57 9.67
CA THR A 3 -16.59 -14.69 8.67
C THR A 3 -15.20 -14.22 9.15
N ASP A 4 -14.36 -13.73 8.22
CA ASP A 4 -13.02 -13.21 8.57
C ASP A 4 -13.08 -12.10 9.62
N ILE A 5 -14.11 -11.25 9.55
CA ILE A 5 -14.29 -10.15 10.51
C ILE A 5 -14.74 -10.67 11.90
N ASP A 6 -15.51 -11.74 11.95
CA ASP A 6 -15.90 -12.34 13.22
C ASP A 6 -14.68 -12.94 13.92
N ILE A 7 -13.83 -13.66 13.17
CA ILE A 7 -12.58 -14.21 13.67
C ILE A 7 -11.63 -13.09 14.17
N ALA A 8 -11.51 -12.00 13.40
CA ALA A 8 -10.68 -10.87 13.80
C ALA A 8 -11.16 -10.17 15.06
N ARG A 9 -12.49 -10.07 15.25
CA ARG A 9 -13.10 -9.43 16.45
C ARG A 9 -13.00 -10.30 17.71
N GLU A 10 -12.94 -11.60 17.55
CA GLU A 10 -12.75 -12.52 18.69
C GLU A 10 -11.29 -12.64 19.13
N ALA A 11 -10.35 -12.21 18.30
CA ALA A 11 -8.94 -12.24 18.65
C ALA A 11 -8.62 -11.17 19.71
N GLU A 12 -7.84 -11.55 20.72
CA GLU A 12 -7.30 -10.62 21.71
C GLU A 12 -5.94 -10.09 21.23
N PRO A 13 -5.88 -8.85 20.71
CA PRO A 13 -4.63 -8.31 20.18
C PRO A 13 -3.65 -8.00 21.33
N ARG A 14 -2.41 -8.38 21.16
CA ARG A 14 -1.32 -7.94 22.04
C ARG A 14 -0.91 -6.51 21.67
N THR A 15 -0.36 -5.77 22.64
CA THR A 15 0.16 -4.44 22.35
C THR A 15 1.32 -4.52 21.36
N ILE A 16 1.41 -3.52 20.49
CA ILE A 16 2.47 -3.49 19.46
C ILE A 16 3.87 -3.44 20.08
N GLU A 17 4.01 -2.83 21.24
CA GLU A 17 5.24 -2.84 22.04
C GLU A 17 5.69 -4.28 22.36
N THR A 18 4.76 -5.12 22.83
CA THR A 18 5.03 -6.53 23.12
C THR A 18 5.47 -7.29 21.86
N ILE A 19 4.87 -6.96 20.70
CA ILE A 19 5.22 -7.57 19.42
C ILE A 19 6.60 -7.10 18.95
N ALA A 20 6.89 -5.80 19.05
CA ALA A 20 8.19 -5.23 18.70
C ALA A 20 9.32 -5.82 19.55
N ALA A 21 9.08 -5.97 20.86
CA ALA A 21 10.04 -6.59 21.78
C ALA A 21 10.40 -8.03 21.38
N LYS A 22 9.44 -8.83 20.86
CA LYS A 22 9.75 -10.19 20.35
C LYS A 22 10.71 -10.19 19.17
N LEU A 23 10.67 -9.13 18.35
CA LEU A 23 11.57 -8.94 17.23
C LEU A 23 12.91 -8.30 17.65
N GLY A 24 13.02 -7.89 18.91
CA GLY A 24 14.19 -7.19 19.44
C GLY A 24 14.25 -5.73 18.96
N ILE A 25 13.12 -5.14 18.60
CA ILE A 25 13.01 -3.71 18.22
C ILE A 25 12.74 -2.92 19.49
N ASN A 26 13.63 -1.97 19.81
CA ASN A 26 13.50 -1.12 20.97
C ASN A 26 12.47 0.00 20.73
N ASP A 27 11.92 0.52 21.83
CA ASP A 27 10.90 1.56 21.82
C ASP A 27 11.34 2.85 21.10
N GLU A 28 12.60 3.22 21.19
CA GLU A 28 13.20 4.38 20.50
C GLU A 28 13.04 4.38 18.98
N TYR A 29 12.80 3.21 18.38
CA TYR A 29 12.56 3.06 16.94
C TYR A 29 11.09 2.97 16.59
N LEU A 30 10.17 3.11 17.55
CA LEU A 30 8.73 2.94 17.35
C LEU A 30 8.01 4.29 17.32
N GLU A 31 7.25 4.52 16.28
CA GLU A 31 6.29 5.61 16.18
C GLU A 31 4.88 5.03 16.29
N TYR A 32 4.22 5.27 17.42
CA TYR A 32 2.97 4.62 17.78
C TYR A 32 1.75 5.21 17.06
N TYR A 33 0.91 4.32 16.52
CA TYR A 33 -0.41 4.60 15.99
C TYR A 33 -1.47 3.88 16.84
N GLY A 34 -1.62 4.32 18.08
CA GLY A 34 -2.45 3.66 19.09
C GLY A 34 -1.75 2.44 19.71
N LYS A 35 -2.52 1.55 20.33
CA LYS A 35 -1.98 0.42 21.12
C LYS A 35 -1.48 -0.76 20.28
N PHE A 36 -1.96 -0.90 19.06
CA PHE A 36 -1.83 -2.14 18.28
C PHE A 36 -1.08 -1.97 16.97
N LYS A 37 -0.59 -0.77 16.66
CA LYS A 37 0.11 -0.42 15.43
C LYS A 37 1.24 0.54 15.70
N CYS A 38 2.31 0.46 14.93
CA CYS A 38 3.38 1.44 14.91
C CYS A 38 4.07 1.48 13.54
N LYS A 39 4.78 2.56 13.27
CA LYS A 39 5.84 2.60 12.25
C LYS A 39 7.17 2.31 12.92
N VAL A 40 8.08 1.72 12.16
CA VAL A 40 9.46 1.49 12.59
C VAL A 40 10.36 2.51 11.90
N ASN A 41 11.11 3.28 12.70
CA ASN A 41 12.06 4.25 12.15
C ASN A 41 13.19 3.52 11.41
N LEU A 42 13.42 3.90 10.17
CA LEU A 42 14.41 3.26 9.31
C LEU A 42 15.87 3.50 9.75
N SER A 43 16.11 4.41 10.71
CA SER A 43 17.43 4.58 11.34
C SER A 43 17.94 3.28 11.98
N ILE A 44 17.02 2.40 12.43
CA ILE A 44 17.35 1.08 12.96
C ILE A 44 18.28 0.27 12.02
N ASN A 45 18.12 0.42 10.70
CA ASN A 45 18.94 -0.27 9.71
C ASN A 45 20.40 0.17 9.78
N ARG A 46 20.65 1.44 10.08
CA ARG A 46 22.01 2.03 10.16
C ARG A 46 22.65 1.83 11.52
N GLU A 47 21.86 1.89 12.56
CA GLU A 47 22.32 1.93 13.95
C GLU A 47 22.43 0.52 14.56
N LYS A 48 21.40 -0.31 14.38
CA LYS A 48 21.30 -1.60 15.04
C LYS A 48 21.52 -2.80 14.12
N LEU A 49 21.02 -2.72 12.89
CA LEU A 49 21.01 -3.87 11.98
C LEU A 49 22.21 -3.93 11.03
N LYS A 50 23.07 -2.90 11.03
CA LYS A 50 24.21 -2.76 10.10
C LYS A 50 25.09 -4.00 10.03
N ASP A 51 25.35 -4.64 11.17
CA ASP A 51 26.26 -5.79 11.29
C ASP A 51 25.50 -7.12 11.51
N HIS A 52 24.17 -7.08 11.42
CA HIS A 52 23.38 -8.30 11.53
C HIS A 52 23.45 -9.14 10.27
N LYS A 53 23.57 -10.47 10.46
CA LYS A 53 23.44 -11.40 9.32
C LYS A 53 22.02 -11.35 8.77
N ASN A 54 21.91 -11.31 7.45
CA ASN A 54 20.63 -11.42 6.78
C ASN A 54 19.94 -12.74 7.09
N GLY A 55 18.64 -12.67 7.35
CA GLY A 55 17.80 -13.84 7.46
C GLY A 55 17.57 -14.52 6.10
N LYS A 56 16.90 -15.66 6.14
CA LYS A 56 16.44 -16.32 4.91
C LYS A 56 15.20 -15.61 4.38
N LEU A 57 15.26 -15.16 3.13
CA LEU A 57 14.11 -14.57 2.43
C LEU A 57 13.30 -15.67 1.74
N ILE A 58 12.00 -15.70 2.03
CA ILE A 58 11.03 -16.59 1.36
C ILE A 58 10.06 -15.70 0.59
N LEU A 59 10.09 -15.79 -0.73
CA LEU A 59 9.16 -15.06 -1.60
C LEU A 59 7.93 -15.93 -1.86
N VAL A 60 6.74 -15.40 -1.53
CA VAL A 60 5.45 -15.98 -1.88
C VAL A 60 4.87 -15.22 -3.05
N THR A 61 4.71 -15.87 -4.18
CA THR A 61 4.23 -15.27 -5.42
C THR A 61 3.21 -16.15 -6.11
N ALA A 62 2.61 -15.68 -7.20
CA ALA A 62 1.70 -16.43 -8.06
C ALA A 62 2.05 -16.22 -9.53
N ILE A 63 1.75 -17.21 -10.37
CA ILE A 63 2.09 -17.20 -11.80
C ILE A 63 1.28 -16.13 -12.54
N SER A 64 -0.02 -16.04 -12.27
CA SER A 64 -0.91 -15.09 -12.93
C SER A 64 -2.02 -14.62 -11.99
N PRO A 65 -2.54 -13.39 -12.17
CA PRO A 65 -3.64 -12.88 -11.36
C PRO A 65 -4.96 -13.58 -11.71
N THR A 66 -5.82 -13.74 -10.70
CA THR A 66 -7.20 -14.20 -10.86
C THR A 66 -8.18 -13.16 -10.26
N PRO A 67 -9.44 -13.11 -10.72
CA PRO A 67 -10.43 -12.18 -10.16
C PRO A 67 -10.66 -12.35 -8.65
N ALA A 68 -10.65 -13.57 -8.14
CA ALA A 68 -10.84 -13.88 -6.72
C ALA A 68 -9.59 -13.70 -5.85
N GLY A 69 -8.42 -13.49 -6.48
CA GLY A 69 -7.12 -13.49 -5.80
C GLY A 69 -6.53 -14.91 -5.68
N GLU A 70 -5.23 -14.99 -5.44
CA GLU A 70 -4.46 -16.25 -5.45
C GLU A 70 -4.09 -16.73 -4.04
N GLY A 71 -4.51 -16.01 -3.00
CA GLY A 71 -4.23 -16.36 -1.60
C GLY A 71 -2.79 -16.10 -1.14
N LYS A 72 -2.01 -15.30 -1.86
CA LYS A 72 -0.60 -14.98 -1.49
C LYS A 72 -0.47 -14.48 -0.06
N THR A 73 -1.30 -13.53 0.33
CA THR A 73 -1.27 -12.94 1.68
C THR A 73 -1.63 -13.97 2.74
N THR A 74 -2.72 -14.71 2.55
CA THR A 74 -3.15 -15.76 3.48
C THR A 74 -2.08 -16.84 3.64
N THR A 75 -1.46 -17.26 2.53
CA THR A 75 -0.34 -18.23 2.56
C THR A 75 0.86 -17.65 3.29
N SER A 76 1.21 -16.38 3.06
CA SER A 76 2.36 -15.75 3.72
C SER A 76 2.16 -15.65 5.24
N VAL A 77 0.98 -15.23 5.68
CA VAL A 77 0.64 -15.14 7.11
C VAL A 77 0.63 -16.54 7.74
N GLY A 78 -0.06 -17.50 7.13
CA GLY A 78 -0.11 -18.87 7.64
C GLY A 78 1.26 -19.55 7.69
N LEU A 79 2.14 -19.27 6.73
CA LEU A 79 3.51 -19.79 6.74
C LEU A 79 4.32 -19.24 7.92
N VAL A 80 4.21 -17.91 8.17
CA VAL A 80 4.94 -17.29 9.30
C VAL A 80 4.36 -17.76 10.63
N ASP A 81 3.06 -17.89 10.77
CA ASP A 81 2.42 -18.46 11.97
C ASP A 81 2.90 -19.89 12.22
N GLY A 82 2.95 -20.72 11.18
CA GLY A 82 3.45 -22.08 11.27
C GLY A 82 4.92 -22.14 11.66
N LEU A 83 5.78 -21.28 11.10
CA LEU A 83 7.18 -21.17 11.46
C LEU A 83 7.37 -20.75 12.92
N CYS A 84 6.62 -19.76 13.37
CA CYS A 84 6.63 -19.31 14.77
C CYS A 84 6.13 -20.41 15.71
N HIS A 85 5.11 -21.17 15.32
CA HIS A 85 4.57 -22.29 16.11
C HIS A 85 5.62 -23.38 16.37
N ILE A 86 6.47 -23.67 15.38
CA ILE A 86 7.57 -24.63 15.54
C ILE A 86 8.85 -24.00 16.10
N GLY A 87 8.76 -22.81 16.72
CA GLY A 87 9.86 -22.16 17.43
C GLY A 87 10.87 -21.44 16.53
N LYS A 88 10.58 -21.20 15.25
CA LYS A 88 11.46 -20.42 14.39
C LYS A 88 11.18 -18.93 14.56
N LYS A 89 12.22 -18.10 14.45
CA LYS A 89 12.08 -16.64 14.37
C LYS A 89 11.70 -16.29 12.94
N ALA A 90 10.49 -15.85 12.74
CA ALA A 90 9.98 -15.45 11.41
C ALA A 90 9.17 -14.16 11.51
N MET A 91 9.16 -13.40 10.44
CA MET A 91 8.38 -12.18 10.28
C MET A 91 7.78 -12.15 8.88
N VAL A 92 6.52 -11.76 8.77
CA VAL A 92 5.88 -11.52 7.48
C VAL A 92 6.07 -10.07 7.07
N CYS A 93 6.39 -9.87 5.78
CA CYS A 93 6.38 -8.56 5.14
C CYS A 93 5.30 -8.58 4.06
N LEU A 94 4.27 -7.77 4.23
CA LEU A 94 3.14 -7.68 3.32
C LEU A 94 3.08 -6.27 2.72
N ARG A 95 2.52 -6.19 1.52
CA ARG A 95 2.23 -4.90 0.91
C ARG A 95 0.99 -4.29 1.59
N GLU A 96 0.98 -2.98 1.77
CA GLU A 96 -0.19 -2.24 2.24
C GLU A 96 -1.39 -2.50 1.29
N PRO A 97 -2.60 -2.77 1.81
CA PRO A 97 -3.76 -2.99 0.98
C PRO A 97 -4.28 -1.69 0.37
N SER A 98 -4.67 -1.76 -0.90
CA SER A 98 -5.41 -0.70 -1.57
C SER A 98 -6.89 -0.75 -1.18
N LEU A 99 -7.55 0.42 -1.08
CA LEU A 99 -8.99 0.50 -0.78
C LEU A 99 -9.85 -0.12 -1.87
N GLY A 100 -9.48 0.06 -3.14
CA GLY A 100 -10.25 -0.46 -4.25
C GLY A 100 -10.52 -1.96 -4.14
N PRO A 101 -9.51 -2.83 -3.99
CA PRO A 101 -9.71 -4.26 -3.75
C PRO A 101 -10.45 -4.60 -2.44
N CYS A 102 -10.31 -3.80 -1.38
CA CYS A 102 -11.03 -4.03 -0.11
C CYS A 102 -12.55 -3.91 -0.26
N PHE A 103 -13.00 -3.01 -1.12
CA PHE A 103 -14.43 -2.84 -1.43
C PHE A 103 -14.88 -3.61 -2.68
N GLY A 104 -14.01 -4.40 -3.28
CA GLY A 104 -14.26 -5.21 -4.47
C GLY A 104 -14.35 -6.71 -4.17
N MET A 105 -14.23 -7.50 -5.25
CA MET A 105 -14.31 -8.97 -5.16
C MET A 105 -13.12 -9.63 -4.46
N LYS A 106 -11.96 -8.95 -4.39
CA LYS A 106 -10.73 -9.54 -3.83
C LYS A 106 -10.64 -9.46 -2.30
N GLY A 107 -11.48 -8.67 -1.64
CA GLY A 107 -11.38 -8.43 -0.20
C GLY A 107 -10.09 -7.72 0.22
N GLY A 108 -9.86 -7.58 1.51
CA GLY A 108 -8.69 -6.94 2.08
C GLY A 108 -7.41 -7.78 1.97
N ALA A 109 -6.27 -7.14 2.13
CA ALA A 109 -4.95 -7.78 2.07
C ALA A 109 -4.39 -8.18 3.45
N ALA A 110 -5.22 -8.21 4.48
CA ALA A 110 -4.83 -8.66 5.82
C ALA A 110 -4.75 -10.19 5.98
N GLY A 111 -5.07 -10.96 4.93
CA GLY A 111 -5.21 -12.41 4.97
C GLY A 111 -6.66 -12.84 5.12
N GLY A 112 -6.92 -14.08 5.54
CA GLY A 112 -8.27 -14.61 5.71
C GLY A 112 -8.33 -15.78 6.69
N GLY A 113 -9.52 -16.06 7.22
CA GLY A 113 -9.73 -17.06 8.25
C GLY A 113 -8.88 -16.76 9.49
N TYR A 114 -8.19 -17.78 9.99
CA TYR A 114 -7.24 -17.62 11.11
C TYR A 114 -5.86 -17.13 10.69
N ALA A 115 -5.56 -17.13 9.37
CA ALA A 115 -4.30 -16.62 8.83
C ALA A 115 -4.47 -15.16 8.40
N GLN A 116 -4.65 -14.26 9.36
CA GLN A 116 -4.82 -12.83 9.10
C GLN A 116 -4.05 -11.95 10.09
N VAL A 117 -3.72 -10.74 9.63
CA VAL A 117 -3.08 -9.71 10.47
C VAL A 117 -4.15 -8.86 11.13
N ILE A 118 -4.00 -8.60 12.42
CA ILE A 118 -4.91 -7.76 13.20
C ILE A 118 -4.20 -6.50 13.71
N PRO A 119 -4.92 -5.38 13.87
CA PRO A 119 -6.35 -5.15 13.63
C PRO A 119 -6.70 -5.09 12.14
N MET A 120 -7.51 -6.01 11.65
CA MET A 120 -7.80 -6.20 10.23
C MET A 120 -8.46 -4.97 9.58
N THR A 121 -9.43 -4.37 10.25
CA THR A 121 -10.15 -3.20 9.74
C THR A 121 -9.23 -2.00 9.53
N ASP A 122 -8.37 -1.71 10.51
CA ASP A 122 -7.44 -0.61 10.43
C ASP A 122 -6.43 -0.80 9.28
N ILE A 123 -5.91 -2.03 9.14
CA ILE A 123 -4.94 -2.36 8.10
C ILE A 123 -5.57 -2.22 6.71
N ASN A 124 -6.81 -2.68 6.54
CA ASN A 124 -7.51 -2.60 5.26
C ASN A 124 -7.98 -1.18 4.90
N LEU A 125 -8.02 -0.25 5.85
CA LEU A 125 -8.54 1.10 5.68
C LEU A 125 -7.47 2.20 5.84
N HIS A 126 -6.27 2.01 5.29
CA HIS A 126 -5.20 3.01 5.21
C HIS A 126 -4.70 3.53 6.56
N PHE A 127 -4.22 2.67 7.44
CA PHE A 127 -3.76 3.11 8.74
C PHE A 127 -2.48 3.95 8.73
N THR A 128 -1.64 3.84 7.68
CA THR A 128 -0.33 4.52 7.63
C THR A 128 -0.35 5.83 6.85
N GLY A 129 -1.28 6.01 5.92
CA GLY A 129 -1.36 7.16 5.04
C GLY A 129 -0.33 7.17 3.89
N ASP A 130 0.42 6.08 3.66
CA ASP A 130 1.43 6.01 2.61
C ASP A 130 0.80 6.10 1.21
N PHE A 131 -0.34 5.48 0.96
CA PHE A 131 -1.08 5.68 -0.29
C PHE A 131 -1.58 7.10 -0.49
N HIS A 132 -1.96 7.78 0.59
CA HIS A 132 -2.30 9.20 0.52
C HIS A 132 -1.10 10.03 0.09
N ALA A 133 0.08 9.80 0.68
CA ALA A 133 1.31 10.49 0.33
C ALA A 133 1.72 10.24 -1.13
N ILE A 134 1.66 8.98 -1.59
CA ILE A 134 1.95 8.61 -2.98
C ILE A 134 0.95 9.26 -3.93
N GLY A 135 -0.34 9.24 -3.61
CA GLY A 135 -1.39 9.89 -4.40
C GLY A 135 -1.17 11.41 -4.51
N ALA A 136 -0.81 12.06 -3.42
CA ALA A 136 -0.48 13.48 -3.40
C ALA A 136 0.74 13.80 -4.27
N ALA A 137 1.82 13.04 -4.16
CA ALA A 137 3.04 13.23 -4.96
C ALA A 137 2.78 13.00 -6.46
N HIS A 138 2.07 11.93 -6.81
CA HIS A 138 1.71 11.60 -8.19
C HIS A 138 0.83 12.69 -8.82
N ASN A 139 -0.21 13.10 -8.11
CA ASN A 139 -1.15 14.12 -8.60
C ASN A 139 -0.51 15.52 -8.66
N LEU A 140 0.44 15.82 -7.77
CA LEU A 140 1.24 17.03 -7.87
C LEU A 140 2.02 17.05 -9.19
N LEU A 141 2.69 15.96 -9.56
CA LEU A 141 3.39 15.88 -10.84
C LEU A 141 2.44 16.05 -12.03
N SER A 142 1.24 15.45 -11.99
CA SER A 142 0.20 15.67 -13.02
C SER A 142 -0.17 17.16 -13.14
N ALA A 143 -0.36 17.84 -12.00
CA ALA A 143 -0.69 19.26 -11.97
C ALA A 143 0.48 20.12 -12.47
N LEU A 144 1.72 19.76 -12.14
CA LEU A 144 2.92 20.47 -12.62
C LEU A 144 3.08 20.34 -14.14
N ILE A 145 2.77 19.18 -14.73
CA ILE A 145 2.80 19.00 -16.19
C ILE A 145 1.76 19.91 -16.85
N ASP A 146 0.53 19.90 -16.38
CA ASP A 146 -0.53 20.74 -16.93
C ASP A 146 -0.21 22.24 -16.77
N ASN A 147 0.32 22.64 -15.63
CA ASN A 147 0.73 24.01 -15.36
C ASN A 147 1.92 24.44 -16.23
N HIS A 148 2.91 23.57 -16.44
CA HIS A 148 4.05 23.83 -17.32
C HIS A 148 3.59 24.12 -18.76
N ILE A 149 2.65 23.31 -19.27
CA ILE A 149 2.12 23.49 -20.63
C ILE A 149 1.32 24.79 -20.73
N HIS A 150 0.55 25.11 -19.68
CA HIS A 150 -0.32 26.30 -19.66
C HIS A 150 0.48 27.60 -19.74
N TRP A 151 1.62 27.72 -19.03
CA TRP A 151 2.34 28.98 -18.91
C TRP A 151 3.34 29.23 -20.03
N ASP A 152 4.23 28.33 -20.32
CA ASP A 152 5.32 28.63 -21.27
C ASP A 152 5.77 27.40 -22.06
N ASN A 153 5.52 26.22 -21.58
CA ASN A 153 5.88 24.96 -22.21
C ASN A 153 7.33 24.90 -22.74
N GLN A 154 8.29 25.39 -21.94
CA GLN A 154 9.71 25.45 -22.34
C GLN A 154 10.27 24.09 -22.77
N LEU A 155 9.71 22.99 -22.27
CA LEU A 155 10.09 21.63 -22.64
C LEU A 155 9.43 21.15 -23.96
N ASN A 156 8.57 21.96 -24.59
CA ASN A 156 7.83 21.62 -25.79
C ASN A 156 7.04 20.30 -25.66
N ILE A 157 6.36 20.10 -24.52
CA ILE A 157 5.55 18.91 -24.29
C ILE A 157 4.32 18.97 -25.21
N ASP A 158 4.12 17.93 -26.02
CA ASP A 158 2.91 17.79 -26.83
C ASP A 158 1.76 17.28 -25.94
N PRO A 159 0.68 18.08 -25.72
CA PRO A 159 -0.43 17.67 -24.88
C PRO A 159 -1.13 16.37 -25.33
N ARG A 160 -1.01 16.03 -26.64
CA ARG A 160 -1.59 14.81 -27.21
C ARG A 160 -0.80 13.54 -26.88
N ARG A 161 0.42 13.70 -26.39
CA ARG A 161 1.35 12.60 -26.08
C ARG A 161 1.58 12.38 -24.59
N ILE A 162 0.82 13.04 -23.75
CA ILE A 162 0.92 12.86 -22.29
C ILE A 162 0.23 11.56 -21.92
N THR A 163 1.01 10.62 -21.43
CA THR A 163 0.52 9.32 -20.91
C THR A 163 0.35 9.32 -19.39
N TRP A 164 0.95 10.29 -18.71
CA TRP A 164 0.83 10.44 -17.27
C TRP A 164 -0.58 10.84 -16.88
N LYS A 165 -1.31 9.93 -16.26
CA LYS A 165 -2.67 10.15 -15.73
C LYS A 165 -2.60 10.71 -14.31
N ARG A 166 -3.75 10.86 -13.67
CA ARG A 166 -3.87 11.04 -12.23
C ARG A 166 -4.08 9.72 -11.53
N VAL A 167 -4.05 9.70 -10.21
CA VAL A 167 -4.36 8.50 -9.43
C VAL A 167 -5.41 8.77 -8.37
N VAL A 168 -6.20 7.74 -8.09
CA VAL A 168 -7.14 7.67 -6.96
C VAL A 168 -7.12 6.24 -6.43
N ASP A 169 -7.12 6.07 -5.10
CA ASP A 169 -7.10 4.72 -4.54
C ASP A 169 -8.51 4.12 -4.47
N MET A 170 -9.13 4.02 -5.62
CA MET A 170 -10.46 3.44 -5.81
C MET A 170 -10.59 2.85 -7.21
N ASN A 171 -11.31 1.74 -7.34
CA ASN A 171 -11.70 1.18 -8.63
C ASN A 171 -12.93 1.93 -9.16
N ASP A 172 -12.71 3.11 -9.75
CA ASP A 172 -13.78 3.89 -10.38
C ASP A 172 -13.72 3.78 -11.90
N ARG A 173 -14.70 3.08 -12.45
CA ARG A 173 -14.77 2.81 -13.89
C ARG A 173 -15.02 4.07 -14.70
N SER A 174 -15.77 5.03 -14.17
CA SER A 174 -16.13 6.27 -14.87
C SER A 174 -14.96 7.25 -14.98
N LEU A 175 -13.92 7.08 -14.16
CA LEU A 175 -12.73 7.93 -14.19
C LEU A 175 -11.57 7.36 -15.02
N ARG A 176 -11.71 6.19 -15.64
CA ARG A 176 -10.63 5.56 -16.43
C ARG A 176 -10.22 6.37 -17.64
N ASP A 177 -11.22 6.99 -18.29
CA ASP A 177 -11.04 7.87 -19.43
C ASP A 177 -11.93 9.09 -19.27
N ILE A 178 -11.31 10.27 -19.17
CA ILE A 178 -11.98 11.56 -18.98
C ILE A 178 -11.37 12.61 -19.91
N THR A 179 -12.07 13.70 -20.10
CA THR A 179 -11.50 14.92 -20.66
C THR A 179 -11.15 15.87 -19.52
N CYS A 180 -9.89 16.26 -19.41
CA CYS A 180 -9.44 17.30 -18.49
C CYS A 180 -9.18 18.62 -19.22
N GLY A 181 -9.05 19.74 -18.47
CA GLY A 181 -8.77 21.07 -19.03
C GLY A 181 -9.98 21.80 -19.63
N LEU A 182 -11.21 21.33 -19.36
CA LEU A 182 -12.43 22.03 -19.77
C LEU A 182 -12.65 23.29 -18.92
N GLY A 183 -13.43 24.25 -19.43
CA GLY A 183 -13.78 25.50 -18.73
C GLY A 183 -13.09 26.73 -19.27
N GLY A 184 -12.54 26.67 -20.48
CA GLY A 184 -11.93 27.81 -21.18
C GLY A 184 -10.42 27.93 -20.96
N THR A 185 -9.83 28.95 -21.54
CA THR A 185 -8.37 29.14 -21.64
C THR A 185 -7.69 29.26 -20.27
N GLY A 186 -8.40 29.69 -19.25
CA GLY A 186 -7.85 29.76 -17.87
C GLY A 186 -7.64 28.41 -17.20
N ASN A 187 -8.25 27.34 -17.72
CA ASN A 187 -8.16 26.00 -17.14
C ASN A 187 -7.19 25.04 -17.85
N GLY A 188 -6.53 25.53 -18.90
CA GLY A 188 -5.55 24.75 -19.65
C GLY A 188 -6.04 24.23 -20.99
N ILE A 189 -5.39 23.20 -21.53
CA ILE A 189 -5.67 22.63 -22.83
C ILE A 189 -6.53 21.37 -22.66
N PRO A 190 -7.72 21.30 -23.26
CA PRO A 190 -8.53 20.10 -23.24
C PRO A 190 -7.80 18.91 -23.84
N ARG A 191 -7.69 17.82 -23.08
CA ARG A 191 -7.06 16.59 -23.54
C ARG A 191 -7.69 15.37 -22.86
N GLN A 192 -7.51 14.21 -23.49
CA GLN A 192 -7.85 12.95 -22.85
C GLN A 192 -6.88 12.66 -21.71
N SER A 193 -7.40 12.17 -20.61
CA SER A 193 -6.68 11.72 -19.42
C SER A 193 -7.49 10.65 -18.69
N GLY A 194 -7.16 10.38 -17.44
CA GLY A 194 -7.89 9.43 -16.60
C GLY A 194 -7.32 9.36 -15.21
N PHE A 195 -7.84 8.40 -14.45
CA PHE A 195 -7.30 8.04 -13.15
C PHE A 195 -6.95 6.55 -13.13
N ASP A 196 -5.72 6.25 -12.78
CA ASP A 196 -5.31 4.90 -12.44
C ASP A 196 -5.43 4.70 -10.92
N ILE A 197 -5.46 3.45 -10.48
CA ILE A 197 -5.47 3.18 -9.04
C ILE A 197 -4.10 3.53 -8.42
N THR A 198 -4.07 4.12 -7.24
CA THR A 198 -2.83 4.62 -6.62
C THR A 198 -1.72 3.56 -6.55
N VAL A 199 -2.06 2.30 -6.33
CA VAL A 199 -1.08 1.20 -6.29
C VAL A 199 -0.40 0.91 -7.63
N ALA A 200 -0.91 1.44 -8.74
CA ALA A 200 -0.30 1.33 -10.08
C ALA A 200 0.53 2.57 -10.43
N SER A 201 0.71 3.49 -9.49
CA SER A 201 1.53 4.69 -9.67
C SER A 201 3.00 4.35 -9.91
N GLU A 202 3.63 5.04 -10.85
CA GLU A 202 5.08 4.98 -11.06
C GLU A 202 5.85 5.53 -9.84
N ILE A 203 5.25 6.47 -9.09
CA ILE A 203 5.80 6.94 -7.80
C ILE A 203 5.85 5.79 -6.81
N MET A 204 4.80 4.95 -6.77
CA MET A 204 4.79 3.74 -5.94
C MET A 204 5.90 2.78 -6.35
N ALA A 205 6.11 2.59 -7.65
CA ALA A 205 7.16 1.71 -8.17
C ALA A 205 8.58 2.19 -7.81
N VAL A 206 8.79 3.50 -7.75
CA VAL A 206 10.08 4.08 -7.31
C VAL A 206 10.25 3.96 -5.79
N PHE A 207 9.17 4.06 -5.03
CA PHE A 207 9.17 3.97 -3.58
C PHE A 207 9.46 2.55 -3.07
N CYS A 208 8.95 1.51 -3.74
CA CYS A 208 9.16 0.10 -3.40
C CYS A 208 10.45 -0.46 -4.01
#